data_9877fbe69cdfca436f22029d0e2b8673
#
_entry.id   9877fbe69cdfca436f22029d0e2b8673
#
_cell.length_a   1.000
_cell.length_b   1.000
_cell.length_c   1.000
_cell.angle_alpha   90.00
_cell.angle_beta   90.00
_cell.angle_gamma   90.00
#
_symmetry.space_group_name_H-M   'P 1'
#
loop_
_entity.id
_entity.type
_entity.pdbx_description
1 polymer ?
#
loop_
_entity_poly.entity_id
_entity_poly.type
_entity_poly.pdbx_seq_one_letter_code
_entity_poly.pdbx_strand_id
1 'polypeptide(L)'
;MAHRLLWKSMAQVTIHVPPRPYQARIENGLLSRTGALLAELLPQSSKLFVVTAPPIRRRWGAKLLASLASAGFKPQVLQIPDGELVKKLGTIEAMAERLIRLGADRKAVLIALGGGVVGDVTGLLASLYMRGVDLVQIPTTVLAQVDASVGGKTGVNLRAGKNLLGTYHHPRVVLIDPEVLHTLSDRAYRAGLYEALKCGIIGDLDLFLRFEQKRAQILKRDPVELEGLIAQSVKLKAEIVSADEQEGGLRRVLNLGHTIGHALETETGYRSLLHGEAVAWGLIAATNIALTVGRTDSVTAGRIAEVVLSLGRLPELQVSARKILARLQADKKTQNGAVHFVLPREIGKVEIASDVPDKVVLDSVEELRRLSHGGWAWKK
;
A
#
# COMPACT_ATOMS: atom_id res chain seq x y z
N MET A 1 -23.09 -37.86 -14.14
CA MET A 1 -23.21 -36.43 -13.86
C MET A 1 -21.87 -35.93 -13.33
N ALA A 2 -21.06 -35.33 -14.18
CA ALA A 2 -19.72 -34.89 -13.84
C ALA A 2 -19.81 -33.52 -13.13
N HIS A 3 -19.41 -33.47 -11.86
CA HIS A 3 -19.19 -32.22 -11.16
C HIS A 3 -18.06 -31.46 -11.90
N ARG A 4 -18.44 -30.50 -12.72
CA ARG A 4 -17.55 -29.42 -13.16
C ARG A 4 -17.16 -28.60 -11.92
N LEU A 5 -16.05 -28.97 -11.29
CA LEU A 5 -15.33 -28.08 -10.38
C LEU A 5 -14.99 -26.82 -11.21
N LEU A 6 -15.73 -25.76 -10.97
CA LEU A 6 -15.40 -24.41 -11.45
C LEU A 6 -14.07 -24.01 -10.78
N TRP A 7 -12.97 -24.29 -11.46
CA TRP A 7 -11.68 -23.69 -11.14
C TRP A 7 -11.85 -22.19 -11.34
N LYS A 8 -12.01 -21.47 -10.26
CA LYS A 8 -11.92 -20.01 -10.27
C LYS A 8 -10.53 -19.68 -10.78
N SER A 9 -10.41 -19.09 -11.95
CA SER A 9 -9.11 -18.74 -12.51
C SER A 9 -8.45 -17.70 -11.62
N MET A 10 -7.20 -17.96 -11.21
CA MET A 10 -6.34 -17.02 -10.50
C MET A 10 -6.33 -15.67 -11.24
N ALA A 11 -6.67 -14.59 -10.55
CA ALA A 11 -6.59 -13.27 -11.14
C ALA A 11 -5.12 -12.89 -11.37
N GLN A 12 -4.81 -12.40 -12.56
CA GLN A 12 -3.47 -12.01 -12.97
C GLN A 12 -3.50 -10.57 -13.52
N VAL A 13 -2.64 -9.73 -12.98
CA VAL A 13 -2.45 -8.35 -13.44
C VAL A 13 -1.01 -8.18 -13.88
N THR A 14 -0.79 -7.76 -15.13
CA THR A 14 0.56 -7.47 -15.64
C THR A 14 0.91 -6.01 -15.43
N ILE A 15 2.09 -5.75 -14.91
CA ILE A 15 2.67 -4.42 -14.72
C ILE A 15 3.77 -4.25 -15.76
N HIS A 16 3.57 -3.32 -16.71
CA HIS A 16 4.49 -3.07 -17.82
C HIS A 16 5.51 -2.00 -17.42
N VAL A 17 6.69 -2.42 -17.01
CA VAL A 17 7.79 -1.55 -16.58
C VAL A 17 9.13 -2.06 -17.11
N PRO A 18 10.12 -1.17 -17.39
CA PRO A 18 11.47 -1.59 -17.70
C PRO A 18 12.16 -2.32 -16.53
N PRO A 19 13.16 -3.17 -16.78
CA PRO A 19 13.56 -3.71 -18.09
C PRO A 19 12.64 -4.84 -18.56
N ARG A 20 11.71 -5.29 -17.71
CA ARG A 20 10.78 -6.40 -18.02
C ARG A 20 9.46 -6.22 -17.26
N PRO A 21 8.34 -6.60 -17.87
CA PRO A 21 7.07 -6.67 -17.17
C PRO A 21 7.11 -7.76 -16.09
N TYR A 22 6.26 -7.60 -15.07
CA TYR A 22 6.03 -8.63 -14.05
C TYR A 22 4.53 -8.77 -13.77
N GLN A 23 4.17 -9.84 -13.06
CA GLN A 23 2.78 -10.13 -12.74
C GLN A 23 2.50 -10.01 -11.24
N ALA A 24 1.32 -9.49 -10.88
CA ALA A 24 0.68 -9.74 -9.62
C ALA A 24 -0.33 -10.88 -9.82
N ARG A 25 -0.20 -11.96 -9.05
CA ARG A 25 -1.07 -13.13 -9.06
C ARG A 25 -1.87 -13.16 -7.75
N ILE A 26 -3.19 -13.19 -7.86
CA ILE A 26 -4.11 -13.00 -6.75
C ILE A 26 -5.06 -14.19 -6.68
N GLU A 27 -5.04 -14.91 -5.55
CA GLU A 27 -5.92 -16.06 -5.32
C GLU A 27 -5.93 -16.43 -3.83
N ASN A 28 -7.10 -16.73 -3.28
CA ASN A 28 -7.20 -17.27 -1.91
C ASN A 28 -6.49 -18.62 -1.79
N GLY A 29 -5.66 -18.79 -0.75
CA GLY A 29 -4.86 -20.00 -0.51
C GLY A 29 -3.59 -20.12 -1.36
N LEU A 30 -3.23 -19.08 -2.13
CA LEU A 30 -2.07 -19.06 -3.02
C LEU A 30 -0.75 -19.34 -2.29
N LEU A 31 -0.65 -18.99 -1.02
CA LEU A 31 0.57 -19.22 -0.21
C LEU A 31 0.99 -20.69 -0.19
N SER A 32 0.03 -21.63 -0.20
CA SER A 32 0.30 -23.08 -0.25
C SER A 32 0.81 -23.59 -1.61
N ARG A 33 0.67 -22.79 -2.66
CA ARG A 33 1.07 -23.09 -4.03
C ARG A 33 2.27 -22.27 -4.50
N THR A 34 2.80 -21.41 -3.64
CA THR A 34 3.92 -20.51 -3.95
C THR A 34 5.12 -21.25 -4.53
N GLY A 35 5.47 -22.42 -3.98
CA GLY A 35 6.60 -23.21 -4.46
C GLY A 35 6.45 -23.63 -5.92
N ALA A 36 5.29 -24.15 -6.31
CA ALA A 36 5.00 -24.54 -7.69
C ALA A 36 5.06 -23.34 -8.64
N LEU A 37 4.47 -22.20 -8.24
CA LEU A 37 4.50 -20.96 -9.04
C LEU A 37 5.92 -20.41 -9.22
N LEU A 38 6.76 -20.50 -8.19
CA LEU A 38 8.16 -20.07 -8.30
C LEU A 38 9.01 -21.05 -9.13
N ALA A 39 8.71 -22.33 -9.11
CA ALA A 39 9.39 -23.32 -9.95
C ALA A 39 9.17 -23.09 -11.46
N GLU A 40 8.06 -22.45 -11.85
CA GLU A 40 7.81 -22.01 -13.23
C GLU A 40 8.65 -20.79 -13.62
N LEU A 41 9.01 -19.94 -12.65
CA LEU A 41 9.62 -18.63 -12.89
C LEU A 41 11.13 -18.59 -12.62
N LEU A 42 11.61 -19.49 -11.77
CA LEU A 42 12.98 -19.48 -11.26
C LEU A 42 13.70 -20.78 -11.57
N PRO A 43 15.01 -20.74 -11.89
CA PRO A 43 15.83 -21.94 -11.99
C PRO A 43 15.82 -22.71 -10.66
N GLN A 44 15.80 -24.04 -10.71
CA GLN A 44 15.86 -24.92 -9.53
C GLN A 44 17.15 -24.72 -8.69
N SER A 45 18.23 -24.25 -9.31
CA SER A 45 19.49 -23.91 -8.64
C SER A 45 19.43 -22.58 -7.87
N SER A 46 18.31 -21.84 -7.90
CA SER A 46 18.18 -20.56 -7.20
C SER A 46 18.24 -20.75 -5.68
N LYS A 47 19.07 -19.96 -5.02
CA LYS A 47 19.12 -19.88 -3.55
C LYS A 47 18.04 -18.91 -3.06
N LEU A 48 17.07 -19.42 -2.31
CA LEU A 48 15.94 -18.63 -1.83
C LEU A 48 16.18 -18.15 -0.39
N PHE A 49 15.96 -16.87 -0.14
CA PHE A 49 16.07 -16.26 1.18
C PHE A 49 14.74 -15.56 1.53
N VAL A 50 14.00 -16.12 2.49
CA VAL A 50 12.74 -15.56 2.96
C VAL A 50 13.01 -14.53 4.05
N VAL A 51 12.76 -13.28 3.78
CA VAL A 51 12.83 -12.17 4.75
C VAL A 51 11.44 -11.94 5.34
N THR A 52 11.34 -11.95 6.67
CA THR A 52 10.06 -11.82 7.36
C THR A 52 10.23 -11.27 8.78
N ALA A 53 9.14 -10.89 9.43
CA ALA A 53 9.11 -10.51 10.83
C ALA A 53 8.60 -11.69 11.72
N PRO A 54 9.01 -11.78 13.01
CA PRO A 54 8.65 -12.90 13.87
C PRO A 54 7.15 -13.19 13.97
N PRO A 55 6.23 -12.20 14.08
CA PRO A 55 4.79 -12.46 14.11
C PRO A 55 4.27 -13.13 12.85
N ILE A 56 4.79 -12.71 11.69
CA ILE A 56 4.38 -13.22 10.38
C ILE A 56 4.95 -14.62 10.16
N ARG A 57 6.21 -14.83 10.53
CA ARG A 57 6.84 -16.16 10.47
C ARG A 57 6.05 -17.21 11.27
N ARG A 58 5.60 -16.86 12.49
CA ARG A 58 4.80 -17.77 13.33
C ARG A 58 3.47 -18.17 12.70
N ARG A 59 2.82 -17.23 11.99
CA ARG A 59 1.50 -17.45 11.39
C ARG A 59 1.58 -18.14 10.03
N TRP A 60 2.45 -17.67 9.16
CA TRP A 60 2.45 -18.02 7.75
C TRP A 60 3.74 -18.66 7.24
N GLY A 61 4.83 -18.58 8.03
CA GLY A 61 6.14 -19.08 7.63
C GLY A 61 6.14 -20.57 7.35
N ALA A 62 5.51 -21.40 8.18
CA ALA A 62 5.47 -22.86 7.99
C ALA A 62 4.76 -23.22 6.67
N LYS A 63 3.62 -22.58 6.37
CA LYS A 63 2.85 -22.82 5.12
C LYS A 63 3.68 -22.49 3.88
N LEU A 64 4.36 -21.32 3.88
CA LEU A 64 5.26 -20.93 2.78
C LEU A 64 6.44 -21.90 2.63
N LEU A 65 7.15 -22.19 3.72
CA LEU A 65 8.34 -23.04 3.68
C LEU A 65 8.01 -24.47 3.21
N ALA A 66 6.88 -25.03 3.65
CA ALA A 66 6.40 -26.33 3.18
C ALA A 66 6.11 -26.31 1.67
N SER A 67 5.46 -25.26 1.17
CA SER A 67 5.19 -25.10 -0.26
C SER A 67 6.48 -25.00 -1.08
N LEU A 68 7.47 -24.22 -0.62
CA LEU A 68 8.78 -24.11 -1.29
C LEU A 68 9.54 -25.45 -1.28
N ALA A 69 9.55 -26.15 -0.14
CA ALA A 69 10.21 -27.44 -0.01
C ALA A 69 9.58 -28.51 -0.91
N SER A 70 8.25 -28.55 -1.03
CA SER A 70 7.52 -29.47 -1.93
C SER A 70 7.87 -29.25 -3.40
N ALA A 71 8.31 -28.05 -3.76
CA ALA A 71 8.78 -27.72 -5.11
C ALA A 71 10.30 -27.91 -5.30
N GLY A 72 11.00 -28.50 -4.32
CA GLY A 72 12.42 -28.82 -4.39
C GLY A 72 13.35 -27.69 -3.92
N PHE A 73 12.83 -26.54 -3.50
CA PHE A 73 13.67 -25.46 -2.98
C PHE A 73 14.09 -25.71 -1.52
N LYS A 74 15.25 -25.16 -1.14
CA LYS A 74 15.78 -25.19 0.23
C LYS A 74 15.91 -23.75 0.76
N PRO A 75 14.80 -23.08 1.11
CA PRO A 75 14.84 -21.68 1.50
C PRO A 75 15.52 -21.48 2.86
N GLN A 76 16.29 -20.40 2.99
CA GLN A 76 16.80 -19.92 4.26
C GLN A 76 15.95 -18.75 4.77
N VAL A 77 15.75 -18.64 6.08
CA VAL A 77 14.90 -17.60 6.68
C VAL A 77 15.73 -16.56 7.39
N LEU A 78 15.54 -15.29 7.01
CA LEU A 78 16.09 -14.14 7.68
C LEU A 78 14.95 -13.37 8.36
N GLN A 79 15.12 -13.05 9.64
CA GLN A 79 14.15 -12.26 10.37
C GLN A 79 14.68 -10.85 10.60
N ILE A 80 13.80 -9.87 10.40
CA ILE A 80 13.98 -8.49 10.84
C ILE A 80 12.98 -8.23 11.98
N PRO A 81 13.27 -7.35 12.94
CA PRO A 81 12.29 -6.93 13.94
C PRO A 81 11.01 -6.40 13.28
N ASP A 82 9.90 -6.46 14.00
CA ASP A 82 8.63 -5.91 13.52
C ASP A 82 8.55 -4.40 13.74
N GLY A 83 7.81 -3.72 12.87
CA GLY A 83 7.48 -2.31 12.98
C GLY A 83 8.37 -1.36 12.17
N GLU A 84 7.97 -0.08 12.13
CA GLU A 84 8.56 0.95 11.26
C GLU A 84 10.02 1.31 11.61
N LEU A 85 10.42 1.14 12.85
CA LEU A 85 11.78 1.48 13.34
C LEU A 85 12.91 0.70 12.66
N VAL A 86 12.59 -0.42 12.00
CA VAL A 86 13.59 -1.22 11.26
C VAL A 86 13.87 -0.68 9.86
N LYS A 87 13.04 0.23 9.34
CA LYS A 87 13.28 0.87 8.03
C LYS A 87 14.44 1.87 8.10
N LYS A 88 15.65 1.36 8.24
CA LYS A 88 16.89 2.16 8.33
C LYS A 88 18.06 1.48 7.60
N LEU A 89 19.05 2.26 7.18
CA LEU A 89 20.17 1.76 6.38
C LEU A 89 20.97 0.69 7.12
N GLY A 90 21.18 0.81 8.44
CA GLY A 90 21.88 -0.21 9.23
C GLY A 90 21.18 -1.58 9.23
N THR A 91 19.87 -1.65 9.01
CA THR A 91 19.17 -2.92 8.82
C THR A 91 19.56 -3.56 7.49
N ILE A 92 19.71 -2.77 6.43
CA ILE A 92 20.12 -3.25 5.10
C ILE A 92 21.53 -3.83 5.18
N GLU A 93 22.47 -3.11 5.81
CA GLU A 93 23.85 -3.56 6.01
C GLU A 93 23.92 -4.89 6.77
N ALA A 94 23.27 -4.96 7.94
CA ALA A 94 23.26 -6.18 8.75
C ALA A 94 22.67 -7.39 8.01
N MET A 95 21.62 -7.16 7.20
CA MET A 95 21.02 -8.21 6.38
C MET A 95 21.90 -8.63 5.22
N ALA A 96 22.60 -7.70 4.56
CA ALA A 96 23.55 -8.00 3.49
C ALA A 96 24.70 -8.87 3.99
N GLU A 97 25.30 -8.53 5.13
CA GLU A 97 26.35 -9.36 5.74
C GLU A 97 25.83 -10.77 6.09
N ARG A 98 24.60 -10.86 6.57
CA ARG A 98 24.00 -12.15 6.89
C ARG A 98 23.78 -12.99 5.63
N LEU A 99 23.36 -12.38 4.51
CA LEU A 99 23.26 -13.06 3.22
C LEU A 99 24.62 -13.63 2.77
N ILE A 100 25.70 -12.87 2.91
CA ILE A 100 27.07 -13.33 2.58
C ILE A 100 27.43 -14.56 3.41
N ARG A 101 27.25 -14.51 4.73
CA ARG A 101 27.53 -15.64 5.63
C ARG A 101 26.71 -16.90 5.30
N LEU A 102 25.52 -16.73 4.72
CA LEU A 102 24.65 -17.81 4.27
C LEU A 102 24.95 -18.26 2.82
N GLY A 103 25.98 -17.71 2.19
CA GLY A 103 26.43 -18.09 0.87
C GLY A 103 25.51 -17.60 -0.25
N ALA A 104 24.78 -16.50 -0.06
CA ALA A 104 24.02 -15.87 -1.13
C ALA A 104 24.98 -15.35 -2.21
N ASP A 105 24.64 -15.59 -3.47
CA ASP A 105 25.38 -15.16 -4.64
C ASP A 105 24.51 -14.23 -5.52
N ARG A 106 24.99 -13.87 -6.72
CA ARG A 106 24.26 -13.00 -7.66
C ARG A 106 22.97 -13.61 -8.21
N LYS A 107 22.75 -14.92 -8.03
CA LYS A 107 21.54 -15.64 -8.43
C LYS A 107 20.60 -15.87 -7.25
N ALA A 108 20.91 -15.28 -6.08
CA ALA A 108 20.02 -15.34 -4.94
C ALA A 108 18.67 -14.65 -5.25
N VAL A 109 17.60 -15.18 -4.67
CA VAL A 109 16.28 -14.60 -4.76
C VAL A 109 15.80 -14.26 -3.36
N LEU A 110 15.47 -12.99 -3.13
CA LEU A 110 14.89 -12.53 -1.88
C LEU A 110 13.37 -12.60 -1.95
N ILE A 111 12.75 -13.23 -0.96
CA ILE A 111 11.29 -13.36 -0.85
C ILE A 111 10.86 -12.53 0.36
N ALA A 112 10.13 -11.44 0.13
CA ALA A 112 9.56 -10.60 1.17
C ALA A 112 8.21 -11.17 1.63
N LEU A 113 8.16 -11.87 2.75
CA LEU A 113 6.91 -12.33 3.37
C LEU A 113 6.53 -11.35 4.47
N GLY A 114 5.65 -10.38 4.19
CA GLY A 114 5.31 -9.37 5.19
C GLY A 114 4.45 -8.22 4.72
N GLY A 115 4.24 -7.25 5.62
CA GLY A 115 3.63 -5.97 5.29
C GLY A 115 4.58 -5.04 4.53
N GLY A 116 4.17 -3.79 4.31
CA GLY A 116 4.95 -2.80 3.55
C GLY A 116 6.37 -2.61 4.06
N VAL A 117 6.60 -2.60 5.38
CA VAL A 117 7.94 -2.48 5.97
C VAL A 117 8.87 -3.60 5.52
N VAL A 118 8.40 -4.85 5.57
CA VAL A 118 9.19 -6.02 5.12
C VAL A 118 9.43 -5.92 3.61
N GLY A 119 8.41 -5.54 2.85
CA GLY A 119 8.50 -5.34 1.40
C GLY A 119 9.54 -4.31 1.02
N ASP A 120 9.50 -3.12 1.63
CA ASP A 120 10.40 -2.01 1.35
C ASP A 120 11.86 -2.33 1.72
N VAL A 121 12.08 -2.88 2.93
CA VAL A 121 13.42 -3.26 3.40
C VAL A 121 14.01 -4.37 2.53
N THR A 122 13.23 -5.41 2.20
CA THR A 122 13.70 -6.51 1.37
C THR A 122 13.94 -6.05 -0.06
N GLY A 123 13.08 -5.19 -0.59
CA GLY A 123 13.23 -4.62 -1.93
C GLY A 123 14.48 -3.76 -2.05
N LEU A 124 14.75 -2.89 -1.07
CA LEU A 124 15.98 -2.10 -1.06
C LEU A 124 17.21 -2.99 -0.91
N LEU A 125 17.16 -3.99 -0.03
CA LEU A 125 18.22 -4.97 0.09
C LEU A 125 18.49 -5.69 -1.25
N ALA A 126 17.43 -6.15 -1.92
CA ALA A 126 17.55 -6.81 -3.22
C ALA A 126 18.16 -5.90 -4.29
N SER A 127 17.84 -4.62 -4.29
CA SER A 127 18.38 -3.65 -5.25
C SER A 127 19.86 -3.36 -5.06
N LEU A 128 20.35 -3.41 -3.81
CA LEU A 128 21.72 -3.05 -3.45
C LEU A 128 22.66 -4.28 -3.40
N TYR A 129 22.14 -5.42 -2.94
CA TYR A 129 22.95 -6.63 -2.76
C TYR A 129 23.49 -7.12 -4.11
N MET A 130 24.83 -7.30 -4.19
CA MET A 130 25.54 -7.72 -5.42
C MET A 130 25.17 -6.88 -6.69
N ARG A 131 24.75 -5.62 -6.54
CA ARG A 131 24.25 -4.70 -7.58
C ARG A 131 22.91 -5.11 -8.18
N GLY A 132 22.10 -5.82 -7.43
CA GLY A 132 20.75 -6.26 -7.79
C GLY A 132 20.62 -7.78 -7.86
N VAL A 133 19.67 -8.30 -7.09
CA VAL A 133 19.24 -9.70 -7.12
C VAL A 133 17.71 -9.77 -7.27
N ASP A 134 17.21 -10.92 -7.67
CA ASP A 134 15.77 -11.10 -7.88
C ASP A 134 14.98 -10.96 -6.56
N LEU A 135 13.80 -10.35 -6.68
CA LEU A 135 12.85 -10.10 -5.59
C LEU A 135 11.52 -10.77 -5.89
N VAL A 136 10.92 -11.38 -4.88
CA VAL A 136 9.53 -11.85 -4.87
C VAL A 136 8.80 -11.17 -3.71
N GLN A 137 7.63 -10.60 -3.97
CA GLN A 137 6.79 -9.98 -2.94
C GLN A 137 5.63 -10.91 -2.56
N ILE A 138 5.46 -11.18 -1.27
CA ILE A 138 4.33 -11.92 -0.69
C ILE A 138 3.72 -11.04 0.41
N PRO A 139 2.86 -10.08 0.03
CA PRO A 139 2.30 -9.11 0.96
C PRO A 139 1.28 -9.73 1.90
N THR A 140 1.37 -9.40 3.21
CA THR A 140 0.52 -9.97 4.26
C THR A 140 -0.38 -8.97 4.96
N THR A 141 -0.45 -7.73 4.48
CA THR A 141 -1.40 -6.71 4.96
C THR A 141 -2.22 -6.18 3.79
N VAL A 142 -3.44 -5.67 4.03
CA VAL A 142 -4.26 -5.07 2.97
C VAL A 142 -3.48 -3.97 2.26
N LEU A 143 -2.89 -3.03 3.01
CA LEU A 143 -2.05 -1.96 2.47
C LEU A 143 -0.97 -2.48 1.51
N ALA A 144 -0.28 -3.55 1.89
CA ALA A 144 0.77 -4.10 1.04
C ALA A 144 0.19 -4.83 -0.19
N GLN A 145 -0.96 -5.49 -0.06
CA GLN A 145 -1.60 -6.21 -1.17
C GLN A 145 -2.15 -5.28 -2.25
N VAL A 146 -2.76 -4.15 -1.84
CA VAL A 146 -3.41 -3.23 -2.79
C VAL A 146 -2.49 -2.10 -3.25
N ASP A 147 -1.40 -1.83 -2.51
CA ASP A 147 -0.55 -0.66 -2.77
C ASP A 147 0.95 -0.97 -2.71
N ALA A 148 1.56 -1.17 -1.55
CA ALA A 148 3.00 -1.10 -1.36
C ALA A 148 3.81 -2.14 -2.14
N SER A 149 3.28 -3.32 -2.46
CA SER A 149 3.99 -4.37 -3.22
C SER A 149 4.06 -4.12 -4.72
N VAL A 150 3.32 -3.14 -5.25
CA VAL A 150 3.22 -2.83 -6.68
C VAL A 150 3.88 -1.48 -6.98
N GLY A 151 4.67 -1.41 -8.05
CA GLY A 151 5.28 -0.15 -8.52
C GLY A 151 6.74 0.04 -8.14
N GLY A 152 7.39 -1.00 -7.56
CA GLY A 152 8.83 -1.09 -7.41
C GLY A 152 9.49 -0.10 -6.45
N LYS A 153 8.73 0.79 -5.81
CA LYS A 153 9.29 1.71 -4.80
C LYS A 153 9.78 0.90 -3.60
N THR A 154 11.05 1.05 -3.26
CA THR A 154 11.69 0.45 -2.08
C THR A 154 12.41 1.52 -1.31
N GLY A 155 12.54 1.39 0.01
CA GLY A 155 13.20 2.45 0.74
C GLY A 155 13.26 2.28 2.24
N VAL A 156 14.07 3.16 2.83
CA VAL A 156 14.22 3.29 4.28
C VAL A 156 14.07 4.74 4.71
N ASN A 157 13.86 4.92 6.00
CA ASN A 157 13.67 6.22 6.61
C ASN A 157 15.00 6.86 6.99
N LEU A 158 15.04 8.19 6.91
CA LEU A 158 16.10 9.01 7.46
C LEU A 158 15.56 9.81 8.66
N ARG A 159 16.43 10.47 9.40
CA ARG A 159 16.02 11.40 10.48
C ARG A 159 15.17 12.56 9.93
N ALA A 160 15.41 12.95 8.68
CA ALA A 160 14.71 14.03 8.01
C ALA A 160 13.28 13.66 7.57
N GLY A 161 12.97 12.36 7.39
CA GLY A 161 11.64 11.92 6.97
C GLY A 161 11.58 10.46 6.55
N LYS A 162 10.36 10.00 6.28
CA LYS A 162 10.09 8.64 5.80
C LYS A 162 10.43 8.49 4.31
N ASN A 163 10.90 7.30 3.95
CA ASN A 163 11.10 6.83 2.56
C ASN A 163 12.01 7.73 1.68
N LEU A 164 12.87 8.55 2.29
CA LEU A 164 13.73 9.49 1.57
C LEU A 164 14.96 8.83 0.92
N LEU A 165 15.29 7.60 1.30
CA LEU A 165 16.41 6.85 0.74
C LEU A 165 15.89 5.53 0.18
N GLY A 166 15.97 5.36 -1.14
CA GLY A 166 15.40 4.18 -1.78
C GLY A 166 15.77 4.05 -3.25
N THR A 167 15.21 3.05 -3.89
CA THR A 167 15.39 2.73 -5.31
C THR A 167 14.05 2.31 -5.92
N TYR A 168 13.98 2.33 -7.25
CA TYR A 168 12.98 1.57 -7.98
C TYR A 168 13.56 0.18 -8.28
N HIS A 169 12.97 -0.87 -7.70
CA HIS A 169 13.38 -2.25 -7.91
C HIS A 169 12.16 -3.15 -8.04
N HIS A 170 11.81 -3.53 -9.27
CA HIS A 170 10.62 -4.31 -9.56
C HIS A 170 10.82 -5.79 -9.22
N PRO A 171 9.81 -6.43 -8.59
CA PRO A 171 9.89 -7.86 -8.29
C PRO A 171 9.75 -8.72 -9.56
N ARG A 172 10.18 -9.97 -9.48
CA ARG A 172 9.86 -11.00 -10.50
C ARG A 172 8.37 -11.30 -10.57
N VAL A 173 7.74 -11.30 -9.40
CA VAL A 173 6.31 -11.56 -9.23
C VAL A 173 5.86 -11.03 -7.88
N VAL A 174 4.60 -10.61 -7.80
CA VAL A 174 3.88 -10.37 -6.55
C VAL A 174 2.85 -11.49 -6.38
N LEU A 175 2.94 -12.23 -5.27
CA LEU A 175 2.03 -13.34 -4.95
C LEU A 175 1.11 -12.91 -3.82
N ILE A 176 -0.14 -12.67 -4.13
CA ILE A 176 -1.14 -12.09 -3.22
C ILE A 176 -2.13 -13.18 -2.81
N ASP A 177 -2.11 -13.51 -1.53
CA ASP A 177 -3.06 -14.43 -0.92
C ASP A 177 -3.96 -13.65 0.06
N PRO A 178 -5.23 -13.40 -0.30
CA PRO A 178 -6.16 -12.69 0.60
C PRO A 178 -6.43 -13.46 1.90
N GLU A 179 -6.26 -14.80 1.94
CA GLU A 179 -6.46 -15.62 3.15
C GLU A 179 -5.57 -15.14 4.31
N VAL A 180 -4.36 -14.64 4.02
CA VAL A 180 -3.44 -14.20 5.08
C VAL A 180 -3.96 -12.98 5.86
N LEU A 181 -4.91 -12.24 5.31
CA LEU A 181 -5.50 -11.07 5.94
C LEU A 181 -6.40 -11.40 7.14
N HIS A 182 -6.85 -12.66 7.27
CA HIS A 182 -7.67 -13.09 8.42
C HIS A 182 -6.96 -12.94 9.76
N THR A 183 -5.63 -12.90 9.78
CA THR A 183 -4.84 -12.75 11.00
C THR A 183 -4.50 -11.30 11.37
N LEU A 184 -4.91 -10.33 10.56
CA LEU A 184 -4.75 -8.92 10.90
C LEU A 184 -5.71 -8.50 12.02
N SER A 185 -5.25 -7.57 12.87
CA SER A 185 -6.18 -6.84 13.74
C SER A 185 -7.18 -6.05 12.89
N ASP A 186 -8.39 -5.85 13.41
CA ASP A 186 -9.42 -5.08 12.69
C ASP A 186 -8.96 -3.68 12.36
N ARG A 187 -8.18 -3.04 13.25
CA ARG A 187 -7.63 -1.71 13.01
C ARG A 187 -6.67 -1.70 11.82
N ALA A 188 -5.72 -2.64 11.77
CA ALA A 188 -4.77 -2.74 10.66
C ALA A 188 -5.44 -3.13 9.34
N TYR A 189 -6.45 -4.00 9.41
CA TYR A 189 -7.25 -4.39 8.27
C TYR A 189 -8.00 -3.19 7.67
N ARG A 190 -8.76 -2.46 8.50
CA ARG A 190 -9.52 -1.27 8.07
C ARG A 190 -8.59 -0.17 7.53
N ALA A 191 -7.45 0.06 8.20
CA ALA A 191 -6.47 1.03 7.73
C ALA A 191 -6.03 0.74 6.28
N GLY A 192 -5.81 -0.53 5.93
CA GLY A 192 -5.45 -0.89 4.55
C GLY A 192 -6.60 -0.71 3.54
N LEU A 193 -7.87 -0.86 3.97
CA LEU A 193 -9.03 -0.68 3.10
C LEU A 193 -9.15 0.75 2.54
N TYR A 194 -8.65 1.76 3.24
CA TYR A 194 -8.67 3.14 2.75
C TYR A 194 -7.81 3.34 1.51
N GLU A 195 -6.74 2.58 1.36
CA GLU A 195 -5.92 2.60 0.13
C GLU A 195 -6.65 1.96 -1.06
N ALA A 196 -7.42 0.90 -0.82
CA ALA A 196 -8.27 0.34 -1.86
C ALA A 196 -9.42 1.30 -2.23
N LEU A 197 -10.07 1.91 -1.23
CA LEU A 197 -11.11 2.92 -1.47
C LEU A 197 -10.57 4.13 -2.24
N LYS A 198 -9.36 4.57 -1.93
CA LYS A 198 -8.66 5.61 -2.68
C LYS A 198 -8.58 5.28 -4.17
N CYS A 199 -8.27 4.04 -4.53
CA CYS A 199 -8.28 3.60 -5.93
C CYS A 199 -9.68 3.75 -6.57
N GLY A 200 -10.74 3.41 -5.85
CA GLY A 200 -12.11 3.62 -6.33
C GLY A 200 -12.42 5.08 -6.61
N ILE A 201 -11.97 6.00 -5.75
CA ILE A 201 -12.18 7.44 -5.94
C ILE A 201 -11.34 7.98 -7.10
N ILE A 202 -10.11 7.45 -7.31
CA ILE A 202 -9.19 7.92 -8.34
C ILE A 202 -9.67 7.54 -9.75
N GLY A 203 -10.10 6.28 -9.96
CA GLY A 203 -10.28 5.82 -11.32
C GLY A 203 -11.09 4.53 -11.51
N ASP A 204 -11.75 3.99 -10.48
CA ASP A 204 -12.55 2.76 -10.60
C ASP A 204 -13.90 2.89 -9.87
N LEU A 205 -14.91 3.35 -10.60
CA LEU A 205 -16.26 3.52 -10.07
C LEU A 205 -16.81 2.19 -9.51
N ASP A 206 -16.58 1.06 -10.17
CA ASP A 206 -17.09 -0.24 -9.72
C ASP A 206 -16.47 -0.65 -8.38
N LEU A 207 -15.20 -0.33 -8.17
CA LEU A 207 -14.53 -0.54 -6.88
C LEU A 207 -15.14 0.36 -5.79
N PHE A 208 -15.44 1.61 -6.10
CA PHE A 208 -16.12 2.51 -5.16
C PHE A 208 -17.53 2.00 -4.80
N LEU A 209 -18.32 1.61 -5.79
CA LEU A 209 -19.66 1.03 -5.61
C LEU A 209 -19.63 -0.26 -4.78
N ARG A 210 -18.56 -1.06 -4.92
CA ARG A 210 -18.36 -2.24 -4.07
C ARG A 210 -18.23 -1.86 -2.60
N PHE A 211 -17.54 -0.78 -2.25
CA PHE A 211 -17.49 -0.28 -0.88
C PHE A 211 -18.86 0.22 -0.39
N GLU A 212 -19.63 0.89 -1.21
CA GLU A 212 -20.98 1.34 -0.85
C GLU A 212 -21.93 0.16 -0.60
N GLN A 213 -21.97 -0.81 -1.52
CA GLN A 213 -22.99 -1.85 -1.58
C GLN A 213 -22.61 -3.11 -0.81
N LYS A 214 -21.33 -3.45 -0.71
CA LYS A 214 -20.80 -4.69 -0.14
C LYS A 214 -19.98 -4.48 1.13
N ARG A 215 -20.08 -3.30 1.75
CA ARG A 215 -19.32 -2.93 2.95
C ARG A 215 -19.35 -3.99 4.05
N ALA A 216 -20.53 -4.54 4.35
CA ALA A 216 -20.67 -5.53 5.41
C ALA A 216 -19.87 -6.81 5.13
N GLN A 217 -19.87 -7.26 3.87
CA GLN A 217 -19.09 -8.43 3.43
C GLN A 217 -17.59 -8.13 3.46
N ILE A 218 -17.17 -6.95 2.98
CA ILE A 218 -15.78 -6.49 3.02
C ILE A 218 -15.29 -6.47 4.47
N LEU A 219 -16.03 -5.86 5.40
CA LEU A 219 -15.64 -5.78 6.80
C LEU A 219 -15.61 -7.16 7.51
N LYS A 220 -16.40 -8.13 7.04
CA LYS A 220 -16.35 -9.54 7.47
C LYS A 220 -15.26 -10.36 6.78
N ARG A 221 -14.48 -9.73 5.91
CA ARG A 221 -13.40 -10.38 5.16
C ARG A 221 -13.90 -11.51 4.25
N ASP A 222 -15.06 -11.29 3.61
CA ASP A 222 -15.58 -12.24 2.63
C ASP A 222 -14.53 -12.51 1.56
N PRO A 223 -14.18 -13.79 1.28
CA PRO A 223 -13.07 -14.12 0.38
C PRO A 223 -13.30 -13.64 -1.06
N VAL A 224 -14.54 -13.65 -1.54
CA VAL A 224 -14.88 -13.25 -2.90
C VAL A 224 -14.76 -11.72 -3.05
N GLU A 225 -15.31 -10.99 -2.07
CA GLU A 225 -15.24 -9.53 -2.08
C GLU A 225 -13.81 -9.02 -1.91
N LEU A 226 -13.00 -9.67 -1.05
CA LEU A 226 -11.59 -9.32 -0.88
C LEU A 226 -10.75 -9.56 -2.12
N GLU A 227 -10.89 -10.73 -2.75
CA GLU A 227 -10.16 -11.04 -3.98
C GLU A 227 -10.50 -10.06 -5.09
N GLY A 228 -11.79 -9.75 -5.27
CA GLY A 228 -12.26 -8.77 -6.24
C GLY A 228 -11.74 -7.35 -5.96
N LEU A 229 -11.83 -6.89 -4.71
CA LEU A 229 -11.35 -5.59 -4.27
C LEU A 229 -9.83 -5.43 -4.49
N ILE A 230 -9.05 -6.44 -4.12
CA ILE A 230 -7.60 -6.44 -4.30
C ILE A 230 -7.25 -6.45 -5.79
N ALA A 231 -7.91 -7.29 -6.59
CA ALA A 231 -7.65 -7.36 -8.03
C ALA A 231 -7.93 -6.03 -8.74
N GLN A 232 -9.05 -5.36 -8.42
CA GLN A 232 -9.38 -4.05 -8.98
C GLN A 232 -8.37 -2.98 -8.56
N SER A 233 -8.00 -2.93 -7.27
CA SER A 233 -6.99 -1.98 -6.77
C SER A 233 -5.63 -2.16 -7.44
N VAL A 234 -5.16 -3.41 -7.55
CA VAL A 234 -3.89 -3.75 -8.20
C VAL A 234 -3.93 -3.42 -9.69
N LYS A 235 -5.06 -3.67 -10.37
CA LYS A 235 -5.24 -3.34 -11.79
C LYS A 235 -5.10 -1.83 -12.04
N LEU A 236 -5.86 -1.01 -11.31
CA LEU A 236 -5.76 0.45 -11.46
C LEU A 236 -4.34 0.94 -11.19
N LYS A 237 -3.72 0.46 -10.11
CA LYS A 237 -2.35 0.84 -9.79
C LYS A 237 -1.35 0.39 -10.85
N ALA A 238 -1.50 -0.80 -11.41
CA ALA A 238 -0.67 -1.32 -12.49
C ALA A 238 -0.77 -0.47 -13.75
N GLU A 239 -1.97 -0.04 -14.13
CA GLU A 239 -2.19 0.86 -15.27
C GLU A 239 -1.48 2.20 -15.07
N ILE A 240 -1.62 2.83 -13.90
CA ILE A 240 -0.98 4.11 -13.58
C ILE A 240 0.55 3.97 -13.53
N VAL A 241 1.07 2.91 -12.89
CA VAL A 241 2.53 2.65 -12.78
C VAL A 241 3.12 2.35 -14.15
N SER A 242 2.42 1.59 -14.99
CA SER A 242 2.88 1.27 -16.36
C SER A 242 2.96 2.51 -17.25
N ALA A 243 2.09 3.49 -17.02
CA ALA A 243 2.09 4.76 -17.76
C ALA A 243 3.11 5.77 -17.21
N ASP A 244 3.44 5.70 -15.92
CA ASP A 244 4.36 6.63 -15.25
C ASP A 244 5.11 5.93 -14.10
N GLU A 245 6.18 5.21 -14.42
CA GLU A 245 6.97 4.43 -13.46
C GLU A 245 7.59 5.30 -12.36
N GLN A 246 8.16 6.45 -12.74
CA GLN A 246 9.01 7.29 -11.88
C GLN A 246 8.27 8.47 -11.23
N GLU A 247 6.91 8.50 -11.33
CA GLU A 247 6.10 9.56 -10.73
C GLU A 247 6.39 10.96 -11.29
N GLY A 248 6.63 11.04 -12.59
CA GLY A 248 6.88 12.30 -13.30
C GLY A 248 5.63 13.19 -13.42
N GLY A 249 4.44 12.59 -13.43
CA GLY A 249 3.17 13.30 -13.63
C GLY A 249 1.94 12.51 -13.23
N LEU A 250 1.48 11.59 -14.08
CA LEU A 250 0.23 10.85 -13.89
C LEU A 250 0.19 10.09 -12.55
N ARG A 251 1.27 9.43 -12.16
CA ARG A 251 1.34 8.63 -10.94
C ARG A 251 1.06 9.44 -9.67
N ARG A 252 1.21 10.77 -9.72
CA ARG A 252 0.87 11.66 -8.60
C ARG A 252 -0.60 11.57 -8.18
N VAL A 253 -1.52 11.14 -9.05
CA VAL A 253 -2.92 10.94 -8.68
C VAL A 253 -3.09 9.92 -7.55
N LEU A 254 -2.16 8.96 -7.41
CA LEU A 254 -2.14 8.01 -6.31
C LEU A 254 -1.92 8.68 -4.93
N ASN A 255 -1.52 9.95 -4.91
CA ASN A 255 -1.35 10.73 -3.68
C ASN A 255 -2.66 11.41 -3.22
N LEU A 256 -3.84 11.01 -3.73
CA LEU A 256 -5.12 11.45 -3.20
C LEU A 256 -5.18 11.16 -1.68
N GLY A 257 -5.47 12.19 -0.90
CA GLY A 257 -5.48 12.12 0.57
C GLY A 257 -4.10 12.19 1.24
N HIS A 258 -3.00 11.98 0.52
CA HIS A 258 -1.66 11.89 1.12
C HIS A 258 -1.10 13.26 1.51
N THR A 259 -1.42 14.35 0.82
CA THR A 259 -0.91 15.69 1.13
C THR A 259 -1.21 16.06 2.59
N ILE A 260 -2.47 15.97 3.00
CA ILE A 260 -2.87 16.19 4.40
C ILE A 260 -2.52 15.00 5.29
N GLY A 261 -2.69 13.76 4.79
CA GLY A 261 -2.41 12.54 5.53
C GLY A 261 -0.97 12.47 6.05
N HIS A 262 0.03 12.74 5.22
CA HIS A 262 1.44 12.77 5.63
C HIS A 262 1.74 13.90 6.64
N ALA A 263 1.11 15.05 6.47
CA ALA A 263 1.25 16.14 7.44
C ALA A 263 0.67 15.74 8.81
N LEU A 264 -0.46 15.01 8.83
CA LEU A 264 -1.05 14.43 10.05
C LEU A 264 -0.14 13.38 10.69
N GLU A 265 0.41 12.44 9.91
CA GLU A 265 1.37 11.45 10.43
C GLU A 265 2.58 12.12 11.08
N THR A 266 3.13 13.13 10.41
CA THR A 266 4.31 13.84 10.89
C THR A 266 4.00 14.63 12.16
N GLU A 267 2.88 15.35 12.23
CA GLU A 267 2.49 16.13 13.41
C GLU A 267 2.19 15.25 14.62
N THR A 268 1.66 14.03 14.39
CA THR A 268 1.40 13.05 15.46
C THR A 268 2.63 12.17 15.78
N GLY A 269 3.79 12.48 15.21
CA GLY A 269 5.04 11.76 15.45
C GLY A 269 5.00 10.31 15.01
N TYR A 270 4.15 9.97 14.03
CA TYR A 270 3.96 8.60 13.50
C TYR A 270 3.53 7.55 14.54
N ARG A 271 2.88 7.98 15.64
CA ARG A 271 2.52 7.09 16.76
C ARG A 271 1.03 6.92 16.96
N SER A 272 0.25 7.95 16.68
CA SER A 272 -1.19 7.97 16.99
C SER A 272 -2.04 7.38 15.87
N LEU A 273 -1.61 7.57 14.61
CA LEU A 273 -2.33 7.15 13.41
C LEU A 273 -1.57 6.04 12.69
N LEU A 274 -2.29 5.03 12.22
CA LEU A 274 -1.80 4.18 11.16
C LEU A 274 -1.85 4.94 9.84
N HIS A 275 -0.97 4.59 8.89
CA HIS A 275 -0.90 5.27 7.58
C HIS A 275 -2.28 5.39 6.91
N GLY A 276 -3.02 4.30 6.77
CA GLY A 276 -4.34 4.34 6.15
C GLY A 276 -5.37 5.16 6.93
N GLU A 277 -5.25 5.30 8.26
CA GLU A 277 -6.10 6.19 9.05
C GLU A 277 -5.79 7.67 8.75
N ALA A 278 -4.51 8.01 8.56
CA ALA A 278 -4.10 9.34 8.13
C ALA A 278 -4.57 9.63 6.69
N VAL A 279 -4.47 8.64 5.81
CA VAL A 279 -5.01 8.73 4.44
C VAL A 279 -6.53 8.90 4.46
N ALA A 280 -7.27 8.19 5.32
CA ALA A 280 -8.72 8.36 5.45
C ALA A 280 -9.11 9.81 5.82
N TRP A 281 -8.45 10.39 6.82
CA TRP A 281 -8.63 11.80 7.15
C TRP A 281 -8.22 12.71 5.98
N GLY A 282 -7.15 12.37 5.29
CA GLY A 282 -6.70 13.08 4.10
C GLY A 282 -7.69 13.01 2.93
N LEU A 283 -8.38 11.88 2.73
CA LEU A 283 -9.46 11.74 1.74
C LEU A 283 -10.62 12.67 2.06
N ILE A 284 -11.04 12.75 3.33
CA ILE A 284 -12.08 13.68 3.77
C ILE A 284 -11.63 15.12 3.55
N ALA A 285 -10.37 15.46 3.89
CA ALA A 285 -9.83 16.81 3.66
C ALA A 285 -9.81 17.18 2.18
N ALA A 286 -9.28 16.29 1.32
CA ALA A 286 -9.23 16.52 -0.13
C ALA A 286 -10.63 16.71 -0.72
N THR A 287 -11.61 15.95 -0.24
CA THR A 287 -13.02 16.07 -0.66
C THR A 287 -13.63 17.40 -0.20
N ASN A 288 -13.38 17.81 1.05
CA ASN A 288 -13.86 19.10 1.57
C ASN A 288 -13.22 20.28 0.85
N ILE A 289 -11.91 20.22 0.59
CA ILE A 289 -11.20 21.21 -0.21
C ILE A 289 -11.83 21.29 -1.61
N ALA A 290 -12.01 20.15 -2.30
CA ALA A 290 -12.60 20.10 -3.63
C ALA A 290 -13.99 20.74 -3.69
N LEU A 291 -14.84 20.45 -2.69
CA LEU A 291 -16.17 21.06 -2.57
C LEU A 291 -16.08 22.56 -2.36
N THR A 292 -15.21 23.02 -1.46
CA THR A 292 -15.07 24.44 -1.11
C THR A 292 -14.57 25.29 -2.28
N VAL A 293 -13.66 24.73 -3.11
CA VAL A 293 -13.14 25.44 -4.29
C VAL A 293 -13.94 25.17 -5.57
N GLY A 294 -15.12 24.52 -5.45
CA GLY A 294 -16.05 24.28 -6.58
C GLY A 294 -15.56 23.26 -7.60
N ARG A 295 -14.68 22.32 -7.19
CA ARG A 295 -14.14 21.27 -8.07
C ARG A 295 -15.02 20.00 -8.07
N THR A 296 -15.85 19.82 -7.07
CA THR A 296 -16.82 18.73 -6.97
C THR A 296 -18.15 19.24 -6.44
N ASP A 297 -19.22 18.48 -6.63
CA ASP A 297 -20.53 18.79 -6.08
C ASP A 297 -20.76 18.18 -4.68
N SER A 298 -21.81 18.64 -4.00
CA SER A 298 -22.14 18.22 -2.63
C SER A 298 -22.58 16.75 -2.55
N VAL A 299 -23.16 16.20 -3.59
CA VAL A 299 -23.62 14.80 -3.63
C VAL A 299 -22.42 13.87 -3.71
N THR A 300 -21.51 14.14 -4.64
CA THR A 300 -20.23 13.40 -4.78
C THR A 300 -19.40 13.48 -3.49
N ALA A 301 -19.26 14.68 -2.93
CA ALA A 301 -18.53 14.90 -1.69
C ALA A 301 -19.14 14.14 -0.50
N GLY A 302 -20.48 14.18 -0.38
CA GLY A 302 -21.21 13.46 0.66
C GLY A 302 -21.02 11.94 0.56
N ARG A 303 -21.13 11.37 -0.64
CA ARG A 303 -20.91 9.92 -0.87
C ARG A 303 -19.51 9.50 -0.49
N ILE A 304 -18.48 10.24 -0.91
CA ILE A 304 -17.08 9.92 -0.57
C ILE A 304 -16.90 9.94 0.96
N ALA A 305 -17.35 11.01 1.63
CA ALA A 305 -17.23 11.13 3.07
C ALA A 305 -17.98 10.02 3.82
N GLU A 306 -19.21 9.68 3.40
CA GLU A 306 -20.00 8.61 3.99
C GLU A 306 -19.28 7.26 3.90
N VAL A 307 -18.77 6.90 2.72
CA VAL A 307 -18.08 5.63 2.54
C VAL A 307 -16.80 5.58 3.38
N VAL A 308 -15.97 6.62 3.38
CA VAL A 308 -14.75 6.69 4.20
C VAL A 308 -15.07 6.45 5.68
N LEU A 309 -16.06 7.17 6.20
CA LEU A 309 -16.40 7.14 7.62
C LEU A 309 -17.14 5.86 8.02
N SER A 310 -17.81 5.21 7.08
CA SER A 310 -18.55 3.97 7.32
C SER A 310 -17.66 2.72 7.50
N LEU A 311 -16.38 2.78 7.13
CA LEU A 311 -15.45 1.65 7.30
C LEU A 311 -15.00 1.45 8.75
N GLY A 312 -15.21 2.44 9.62
CA GLY A 312 -14.95 2.32 11.04
C GLY A 312 -14.61 3.65 11.70
N ARG A 313 -14.56 3.64 13.03
CA ARG A 313 -14.19 4.84 13.80
C ARG A 313 -12.72 5.19 13.52
N LEU A 314 -12.49 6.39 13.05
CA LEU A 314 -11.15 6.97 12.90
C LEU A 314 -10.67 7.56 14.24
N PRO A 315 -9.35 7.55 14.51
CA PRO A 315 -8.80 8.18 15.72
C PRO A 315 -9.06 9.68 15.77
N GLU A 316 -9.19 10.21 16.97
CA GLU A 316 -9.34 11.65 17.21
C GLU A 316 -8.07 12.41 16.79
N LEU A 317 -8.26 13.61 16.23
CA LEU A 317 -7.18 14.46 15.77
C LEU A 317 -6.86 15.56 16.81
N GLN A 318 -5.76 15.38 17.51
CA GLN A 318 -5.20 16.39 18.42
C GLN A 318 -4.07 17.16 17.72
N VAL A 319 -4.41 17.87 16.64
CA VAL A 319 -3.46 18.60 15.81
C VAL A 319 -3.88 20.06 15.66
N SER A 320 -2.93 20.94 15.35
CA SER A 320 -3.21 22.34 15.02
C SER A 320 -3.25 22.54 13.51
N ALA A 321 -4.33 23.12 12.98
CA ALA A 321 -4.43 23.40 11.55
C ALA A 321 -3.28 24.31 11.07
N ARG A 322 -2.84 25.28 11.89
CA ARG A 322 -1.69 26.14 11.57
C ARG A 322 -0.40 25.34 11.44
N LYS A 323 -0.17 24.34 12.29
CA LYS A 323 1.02 23.47 12.20
C LYS A 323 0.97 22.58 10.96
N ILE A 324 -0.20 22.04 10.62
CA ILE A 324 -0.38 21.29 9.38
C ILE A 324 -0.05 22.17 8.18
N LEU A 325 -0.61 23.37 8.08
CA LEU A 325 -0.32 24.31 6.99
C LEU A 325 1.18 24.66 6.93
N ALA A 326 1.81 24.93 8.05
CA ALA A 326 3.24 25.23 8.10
C ALA A 326 4.12 24.08 7.57
N ARG A 327 3.73 22.82 7.83
CA ARG A 327 4.41 21.64 7.27
C ARG A 327 4.26 21.55 5.77
N LEU A 328 3.06 21.78 5.23
CA LEU A 328 2.82 21.81 3.80
C LEU A 328 3.62 22.91 3.10
N GLN A 329 3.72 24.09 3.73
CA GLN A 329 4.53 25.19 3.21
C GLN A 329 6.04 24.92 3.28
N ALA A 330 6.51 24.16 4.27
CA ALA A 330 7.90 23.72 4.34
C ALA A 330 8.22 22.71 3.22
N ASP A 331 7.31 21.80 2.91
CA ASP A 331 7.43 20.84 1.81
C ASP A 331 7.40 21.54 0.43
N LYS A 332 6.62 22.63 0.30
CA LYS A 332 6.58 23.50 -0.86
C LYS A 332 7.97 24.03 -1.25
N LYS A 333 8.81 24.39 -0.26
CA LYS A 333 10.17 24.89 -0.51
C LYS A 333 11.10 23.84 -1.10
N THR A 334 10.83 22.56 -0.87
CA THR A 334 11.61 21.42 -1.39
C THR A 334 11.08 20.90 -2.74
N GLN A 335 9.83 21.21 -3.10
CA GLN A 335 9.16 20.72 -4.31
C GLN A 335 8.79 21.82 -5.31
N ASN A 336 9.79 22.59 -5.80
CA ASN A 336 9.60 23.60 -6.86
C ASN A 336 8.51 24.68 -6.60
N GLY A 337 8.21 24.99 -5.36
CA GLY A 337 7.44 26.18 -5.03
C GLY A 337 5.91 26.05 -4.97
N ALA A 338 5.31 24.87 -5.18
CA ALA A 338 3.87 24.68 -5.07
C ALA A 338 3.51 23.44 -4.25
N VAL A 339 2.48 23.53 -3.39
CA VAL A 339 1.85 22.35 -2.79
C VAL A 339 0.84 21.81 -3.79
N HIS A 340 0.99 20.54 -4.15
CA HIS A 340 0.05 19.87 -5.04
C HIS A 340 -0.96 19.06 -4.23
N PHE A 341 -2.24 19.28 -4.51
CA PHE A 341 -3.34 18.51 -4.00
C PHE A 341 -3.92 17.65 -5.11
N VAL A 342 -4.22 16.39 -4.82
CA VAL A 342 -5.09 15.58 -5.67
C VAL A 342 -6.50 15.76 -5.12
N LEU A 343 -7.42 16.22 -5.95
CA LEU A 343 -8.79 16.56 -5.57
C LEU A 343 -9.80 15.74 -6.39
N PRO A 344 -10.82 15.14 -5.76
CA PRO A 344 -11.89 14.46 -6.50
C PRO A 344 -12.74 15.46 -7.28
N ARG A 345 -13.00 15.13 -8.56
CA ARG A 345 -13.98 15.82 -9.40
C ARG A 345 -15.33 15.10 -9.38
N GLU A 346 -15.24 13.84 -9.64
CA GLU A 346 -16.32 12.85 -9.64
C GLU A 346 -15.75 11.55 -9.05
N ILE A 347 -16.59 10.61 -8.66
CA ILE A 347 -16.12 9.28 -8.29
C ILE A 347 -15.54 8.60 -9.52
N GLY A 348 -14.28 8.16 -9.44
CA GLY A 348 -13.53 7.63 -10.56
C GLY A 348 -12.77 8.70 -11.37
N LYS A 349 -12.74 9.97 -10.91
CA LYS A 349 -12.02 11.03 -11.60
C LYS A 349 -11.46 12.07 -10.64
N VAL A 350 -10.17 12.31 -10.75
CA VAL A 350 -9.45 13.29 -9.93
C VAL A 350 -8.66 14.26 -10.78
N GLU A 351 -8.26 15.38 -10.18
CA GLU A 351 -7.33 16.33 -10.78
C GLU A 351 -6.23 16.71 -9.81
N ILE A 352 -5.11 17.22 -10.34
CA ILE A 352 -4.01 17.78 -9.55
C ILE A 352 -4.16 19.30 -9.56
N ALA A 353 -4.27 19.90 -8.38
CA ALA A 353 -4.45 21.34 -8.19
C ALA A 353 -3.28 21.90 -7.35
N SER A 354 -2.78 23.08 -7.72
CA SER A 354 -1.75 23.82 -6.99
C SER A 354 -2.21 25.23 -6.55
N ASP A 355 -3.47 25.53 -6.83
CA ASP A 355 -4.11 26.82 -6.60
C ASP A 355 -5.06 26.83 -5.38
N VAL A 356 -4.87 25.91 -4.44
CA VAL A 356 -5.69 25.83 -3.23
C VAL A 356 -5.26 26.92 -2.24
N PRO A 357 -6.17 27.83 -1.83
CA PRO A 357 -5.84 28.89 -0.89
C PRO A 357 -5.52 28.34 0.51
N ASP A 358 -4.53 28.89 1.20
CA ASP A 358 -4.15 28.49 2.55
C ASP A 358 -5.32 28.50 3.53
N LYS A 359 -6.25 29.48 3.40
CA LYS A 359 -7.46 29.55 4.22
C LYS A 359 -8.33 28.31 4.06
N VAL A 360 -8.52 27.81 2.83
CA VAL A 360 -9.32 26.61 2.56
C VAL A 360 -8.68 25.38 3.22
N VAL A 361 -7.35 25.29 3.19
CA VAL A 361 -6.62 24.21 3.87
C VAL A 361 -6.83 24.29 5.39
N LEU A 362 -6.70 25.47 5.98
CA LEU A 362 -6.93 25.69 7.42
C LEU A 362 -8.35 25.29 7.82
N ASP A 363 -9.35 25.79 7.11
CA ASP A 363 -10.77 25.53 7.38
C ASP A 363 -11.08 24.02 7.24
N SER A 364 -10.49 23.35 6.24
CA SER A 364 -10.62 21.91 6.05
C SER A 364 -10.03 21.12 7.23
N VAL A 365 -8.85 21.46 7.71
CA VAL A 365 -8.23 20.76 8.86
C VAL A 365 -9.01 21.00 10.16
N GLU A 366 -9.53 22.20 10.39
CA GLU A 366 -10.40 22.47 11.55
C GLU A 366 -11.70 21.65 11.47
N GLU A 367 -12.27 21.48 10.27
CA GLU A 367 -13.43 20.62 10.08
C GLU A 367 -13.11 19.15 10.37
N LEU A 368 -11.93 18.63 9.93
CA LEU A 368 -11.50 17.29 10.32
C LEU A 368 -11.44 17.11 11.84
N ARG A 369 -10.89 18.10 12.56
CA ARG A 369 -10.84 18.08 14.03
C ARG A 369 -12.23 18.00 14.63
N ARG A 370 -13.16 18.84 14.16
CA ARG A 370 -14.56 18.82 14.59
C ARG A 370 -15.20 17.47 14.38
N LEU A 371 -15.04 16.88 13.18
CA LEU A 371 -15.56 15.55 12.85
C LEU A 371 -14.95 14.46 13.74
N SER A 372 -13.65 14.55 14.04
CA SER A 372 -12.95 13.54 14.83
C SER A 372 -13.44 13.45 16.30
N HIS A 373 -13.99 14.54 16.83
CA HIS A 373 -14.54 14.62 18.20
C HIS A 373 -16.06 14.32 18.27
N GLY A 374 -16.63 13.70 17.24
CA GLY A 374 -18.02 13.25 17.24
C GLY A 374 -19.03 14.24 16.67
N GLY A 375 -18.56 15.29 16.03
CA GLY A 375 -19.39 16.29 15.34
C GLY A 375 -19.95 15.80 14.00
N TRP A 376 -20.67 14.67 13.98
CA TRP A 376 -21.21 14.09 12.77
C TRP A 376 -22.38 14.87 12.20
N ALA A 377 -22.14 15.75 11.27
CA ALA A 377 -23.01 16.06 10.14
C ALA A 377 -22.15 16.64 9.04
N TRP A 378 -21.89 15.87 7.98
CA TRP A 378 -21.43 16.43 6.72
C TRP A 378 -22.44 17.53 6.35
N LYS A 379 -21.97 18.75 6.15
CA LYS A 379 -22.85 19.87 5.74
C LYS A 379 -23.52 19.47 4.43
N LYS A 380 -24.87 19.27 4.50
CA LYS A 380 -25.68 19.07 3.32
C LYS A 380 -25.70 20.32 2.47
#